data_45c83fc6df92f5ae97e52b6b5dd6255a
#
_entry.id   45c83fc6df92f5ae97e52b6b5dd6255a
#
_cell.length_a   1.000
_cell.length_b   1.000
_cell.length_c   1.000
_cell.angle_alpha   90.00
_cell.angle_beta   90.00
_cell.angle_gamma   90.00
#
_symmetry.space_group_name_H-M   'P 1'
#
loop_
_entity.id
_entity.type
_entity.pdbx_description
1 polymer ?
#
loop_
_entity_poly.entity_id
_entity_poly.type
_entity_poly.pdbx_seq_one_letter_code
_entity_poly.pdbx_strand_id
1 'polypeptide(L)'
;MLSLFALPLFAAQTSPRLTQVLTPATDWKNSAYITQAFSDVALQNEYDLAKHSVRKWRIPVRVFIEHQVGDKALHTQLVLMHLTHLGQITGLDIQRVDTLSEANLHLVFTRQSLWASEVMRLMGPRSAKNVHGSVCMAKFALNSRQEIERAWIIIPVDQAKMHGKLVACVVEEITQVLGLPNDSEKVFPSIFNDKTPQDLLTGLDFILLKLLYSPSISAGMTAAEVKQPLQILLEQWLRDGTIANAGKTVRQGQLYPLLGY
;
A
#
# COMPACT_ATOMS: atom_id res chain seq x y z
N MET A 1 -27.95 79.71 -15.32
CA MET A 1 -26.74 79.01 -14.92
C MET A 1 -27.14 77.55 -14.56
N LEU A 2 -27.03 76.65 -15.51
CA LEU A 2 -27.29 75.23 -15.29
C LEU A 2 -25.94 74.49 -15.05
N SER A 3 -25.80 73.95 -13.83
CA SER A 3 -24.61 73.12 -13.47
C SER A 3 -24.90 71.69 -13.82
N LEU A 4 -24.16 71.10 -14.80
CA LEU A 4 -24.15 69.66 -15.11
C LEU A 4 -23.26 68.96 -14.12
N PHE A 5 -23.84 68.06 -13.34
CA PHE A 5 -23.08 67.04 -12.58
C PHE A 5 -22.79 65.84 -13.45
N ALA A 6 -21.52 65.60 -13.71
CA ALA A 6 -21.05 64.42 -14.36
C ALA A 6 -20.88 63.25 -13.32
N LEU A 7 -21.59 62.18 -13.52
CA LEU A 7 -21.43 60.91 -12.76
C LEU A 7 -20.20 60.14 -13.28
N PRO A 8 -19.36 59.60 -12.40
CA PRO A 8 -18.26 58.73 -12.84
C PRO A 8 -18.77 57.34 -13.22
N LEU A 9 -18.40 56.86 -14.41
CA LEU A 9 -18.54 55.48 -14.83
C LEU A 9 -17.62 54.60 -13.98
N PHE A 10 -18.21 53.73 -13.19
CA PHE A 10 -17.48 52.59 -12.58
C PHE A 10 -17.23 51.53 -13.64
N ALA A 11 -15.99 51.39 -14.06
CA ALA A 11 -15.54 50.25 -14.89
C ALA A 11 -15.54 48.99 -14.01
N ALA A 12 -16.38 48.02 -14.35
CA ALA A 12 -16.38 46.71 -13.74
C ALA A 12 -15.06 46.01 -14.07
N GLN A 13 -14.18 45.85 -13.06
CA GLN A 13 -13.00 45.02 -13.17
C GLN A 13 -13.46 43.56 -13.19
N THR A 14 -13.42 42.92 -14.35
CA THR A 14 -13.54 41.47 -14.50
C THR A 14 -12.28 40.83 -13.96
N SER A 15 -12.38 40.27 -12.74
CA SER A 15 -11.33 39.39 -12.20
C SER A 15 -11.07 38.22 -13.17
N PRO A 16 -9.80 37.92 -13.51
CA PRO A 16 -9.50 36.75 -14.32
C PRO A 16 -9.94 35.53 -13.54
N ARG A 17 -10.90 34.76 -14.06
CA ARG A 17 -11.16 33.40 -13.62
C ARG A 17 -9.84 32.64 -13.79
N LEU A 18 -9.22 32.28 -12.67
CA LEU A 18 -8.19 31.25 -12.63
C LEU A 18 -8.83 29.97 -13.18
N THR A 19 -8.62 29.72 -14.46
CA THR A 19 -8.84 28.40 -15.05
C THR A 19 -7.85 27.51 -14.33
N GLN A 20 -8.32 26.74 -13.35
CA GLN A 20 -7.56 25.59 -12.84
C GLN A 20 -7.30 24.74 -14.06
N VAL A 21 -6.06 24.78 -14.54
CA VAL A 21 -5.53 23.80 -15.46
C VAL A 21 -5.56 22.50 -14.67
N LEU A 22 -6.62 21.69 -14.88
CA LEU A 22 -6.63 20.30 -14.46
C LEU A 22 -5.39 19.70 -15.11
N THR A 23 -4.32 19.54 -14.34
CA THR A 23 -3.19 18.72 -14.73
C THR A 23 -3.78 17.40 -15.18
N PRO A 24 -3.51 16.92 -16.42
CA PRO A 24 -3.96 15.60 -16.84
C PRO A 24 -3.54 14.63 -15.75
N ALA A 25 -4.45 13.76 -15.31
CA ALA A 25 -4.11 12.68 -14.38
C ALA A 25 -2.84 12.02 -14.93
N THR A 26 -1.73 12.13 -14.21
CA THR A 26 -0.43 11.66 -14.65
C THR A 26 -0.62 10.20 -15.08
N ASP A 27 -0.39 9.91 -16.35
CA ASP A 27 -0.54 8.53 -16.82
C ASP A 27 0.51 7.68 -16.12
N TRP A 28 0.09 7.02 -15.04
CA TRP A 28 0.97 6.19 -14.22
C TRP A 28 1.61 5.04 -15.02
N LYS A 29 1.11 4.75 -16.23
CA LYS A 29 1.55 3.63 -17.08
C LYS A 29 2.88 3.87 -17.79
N ASN A 30 3.56 4.99 -17.54
CA ASN A 30 4.89 5.23 -18.10
C ASN A 30 6.01 4.69 -17.18
N SER A 31 7.11 4.22 -17.78
CA SER A 31 8.22 3.58 -17.07
C SER A 31 8.87 4.49 -16.02
N ALA A 32 9.00 5.78 -16.29
CA ALA A 32 9.64 6.72 -15.37
C ALA A 32 8.82 6.87 -14.09
N TYR A 33 7.49 7.00 -14.24
CA TYR A 33 6.58 7.08 -13.10
C TYR A 33 6.60 5.79 -12.26
N ILE A 34 6.49 4.61 -12.92
CA ILE A 34 6.51 3.32 -12.21
C ILE A 34 7.85 3.12 -11.48
N THR A 35 8.98 3.50 -12.09
CA THR A 35 10.30 3.41 -11.45
C THR A 35 10.37 4.31 -10.20
N GLN A 36 9.86 5.53 -10.29
CA GLN A 36 9.80 6.44 -9.14
C GLN A 36 8.87 5.91 -8.05
N ALA A 37 7.67 5.44 -8.41
CA ALA A 37 6.72 4.85 -7.48
C ALA A 37 7.32 3.63 -6.77
N PHE A 38 8.03 2.74 -7.49
CA PHE A 38 8.73 1.62 -6.88
C PHE A 38 9.81 2.09 -5.89
N SER A 39 10.57 3.11 -6.24
CA SER A 39 11.57 3.70 -5.35
C SER A 39 10.92 4.26 -4.08
N ASP A 40 9.82 5.00 -4.22
CA ASP A 40 9.15 5.64 -3.09
C ASP A 40 8.52 4.62 -2.14
N VAL A 41 7.91 3.55 -2.67
CA VAL A 41 7.16 2.58 -1.85
C VAL A 41 8.04 1.42 -1.35
N ALA A 42 8.96 0.90 -2.19
CA ALA A 42 9.74 -0.31 -1.88
C ALA A 42 11.09 -0.02 -1.22
N LEU A 43 11.73 1.10 -1.58
CA LEU A 43 13.12 1.36 -1.17
C LEU A 43 13.23 2.33 0.00
N GLN A 44 12.28 3.25 0.17
CA GLN A 44 12.29 4.18 1.31
C GLN A 44 11.83 3.48 2.59
N ASN A 45 12.11 4.11 3.72
CA ASN A 45 11.65 3.66 5.02
C ASN A 45 11.44 4.90 5.90
N GLU A 46 10.22 5.10 6.36
CA GLU A 46 9.87 6.22 7.25
C GLU A 46 10.69 6.24 8.55
N TYR A 47 11.17 5.07 8.99
CA TYR A 47 11.77 4.90 10.32
C TYR A 47 13.28 4.71 10.30
N ASP A 48 13.91 4.53 9.12
CA ASP A 48 15.37 4.32 9.03
C ASP A 48 15.94 4.88 7.72
N LEU A 49 16.52 6.06 7.80
CA LEU A 49 17.14 6.78 6.69
C LEU A 49 18.43 6.13 6.17
N ALA A 50 18.94 5.08 6.82
CA ALA A 50 20.29 4.56 6.57
C ALA A 50 20.38 3.44 5.53
N LYS A 51 19.28 2.76 5.18
CA LYS A 51 19.33 1.63 4.23
C LYS A 51 18.11 1.59 3.30
N HIS A 52 18.27 2.20 2.15
CA HIS A 52 17.31 2.13 1.05
C HIS A 52 17.60 0.90 0.19
N SER A 53 17.02 -0.25 0.52
CA SER A 53 17.22 -1.49 -0.22
C SER A 53 15.94 -2.32 -0.31
N VAL A 54 15.86 -3.16 -1.32
CA VAL A 54 14.76 -4.11 -1.52
C VAL A 54 14.65 -5.05 -0.33
N ARG A 55 13.44 -5.19 0.19
CA ARG A 55 13.05 -6.16 1.23
C ARG A 55 11.98 -7.05 0.65
N LYS A 56 12.09 -8.36 0.79
CA LYS A 56 11.08 -9.31 0.31
C LYS A 56 11.20 -10.64 0.97
N TRP A 57 10.14 -11.41 0.95
CA TRP A 57 10.14 -12.81 1.38
C TRP A 57 10.89 -13.68 0.37
N ARG A 58 11.70 -14.61 0.90
CA ARG A 58 12.37 -15.65 0.13
C ARG A 58 11.96 -17.05 0.58
N ILE A 59 11.19 -17.14 1.63
CA ILE A 59 10.62 -18.36 2.22
C ILE A 59 9.10 -18.32 2.11
N PRO A 60 8.41 -19.46 2.17
CA PRO A 60 6.95 -19.50 2.25
C PRO A 60 6.40 -18.65 3.38
N VAL A 61 5.30 -17.94 3.12
CA VAL A 61 4.62 -17.12 4.13
C VAL A 61 3.53 -17.95 4.80
N ARG A 62 3.61 -18.09 6.12
CA ARG A 62 2.68 -18.86 6.94
C ARG A 62 1.96 -17.91 7.88
N VAL A 63 0.65 -17.74 7.66
CA VAL A 63 -0.17 -16.72 8.29
C VAL A 63 -1.03 -17.32 9.40
N PHE A 64 -0.78 -16.91 10.64
CA PHE A 64 -1.68 -17.18 11.75
C PHE A 64 -2.59 -15.98 11.98
N ILE A 65 -3.91 -16.23 12.05
CA ILE A 65 -4.92 -15.19 12.27
C ILE A 65 -5.46 -15.35 13.69
N GLU A 66 -5.11 -14.40 14.57
CA GLU A 66 -5.61 -14.32 15.93
C GLU A 66 -6.86 -13.43 15.98
N HIS A 67 -7.93 -13.92 16.61
CA HIS A 67 -9.17 -13.17 16.78
C HIS A 67 -9.44 -12.92 18.27
N GLN A 68 -9.37 -11.67 18.69
CA GLN A 68 -9.74 -11.18 20.03
C GLN A 68 -11.10 -10.49 20.03
N VAL A 69 -11.80 -10.49 18.90
CA VAL A 69 -13.11 -9.86 18.66
C VAL A 69 -14.05 -10.81 17.91
N GLY A 70 -15.31 -10.43 17.79
CA GLY A 70 -16.33 -11.16 17.00
C GLY A 70 -16.06 -11.13 15.49
N ASP A 71 -17.06 -11.58 14.70
CA ASP A 71 -17.03 -11.59 13.23
C ASP A 71 -15.85 -12.35 12.60
N LYS A 72 -15.36 -13.38 13.29
CA LYS A 72 -14.17 -14.16 12.88
C LYS A 72 -14.26 -14.68 11.45
N ALA A 73 -15.44 -15.11 11.03
CA ALA A 73 -15.65 -15.63 9.68
C ALA A 73 -15.41 -14.55 8.61
N LEU A 74 -15.97 -13.36 8.81
CA LEU A 74 -15.79 -12.22 7.91
C LEU A 74 -14.31 -11.82 7.83
N HIS A 75 -13.66 -11.63 8.97
CA HIS A 75 -12.25 -11.21 9.02
C HIS A 75 -11.35 -12.24 8.34
N THR A 76 -11.56 -13.54 8.62
CA THR A 76 -10.82 -14.62 7.97
C THR A 76 -11.06 -14.63 6.47
N GLN A 77 -12.30 -14.46 6.01
CA GLN A 77 -12.63 -14.43 4.59
C GLN A 77 -11.92 -13.30 3.86
N LEU A 78 -11.95 -12.07 4.38
CA LEU A 78 -11.24 -10.91 3.80
C LEU A 78 -9.74 -11.19 3.65
N VAL A 79 -9.11 -11.72 4.71
CA VAL A 79 -7.69 -12.07 4.69
C VAL A 79 -7.40 -13.13 3.64
N LEU A 80 -8.13 -14.26 3.63
CA LEU A 80 -7.86 -15.37 2.72
C LEU A 80 -8.03 -14.99 1.25
N MET A 81 -9.06 -14.19 0.93
CA MET A 81 -9.26 -13.67 -0.43
C MET A 81 -8.06 -12.81 -0.87
N HIS A 82 -7.56 -11.95 0.02
CA HIS A 82 -6.42 -11.10 -0.29
C HIS A 82 -5.11 -11.89 -0.40
N LEU A 83 -4.85 -12.83 0.52
CA LEU A 83 -3.67 -13.70 0.45
C LEU A 83 -3.61 -14.51 -0.85
N THR A 84 -4.76 -15.07 -1.28
CA THR A 84 -4.89 -15.78 -2.56
C THR A 84 -4.52 -14.88 -3.73
N HIS A 85 -5.04 -13.65 -3.74
CA HIS A 85 -4.76 -12.66 -4.77
C HIS A 85 -3.26 -12.28 -4.81
N LEU A 86 -2.68 -12.01 -3.65
CA LEU A 86 -1.25 -11.69 -3.54
C LEU A 86 -0.36 -12.86 -4.00
N GLY A 87 -0.71 -14.10 -3.65
CA GLY A 87 -0.02 -15.30 -4.13
C GLY A 87 -0.04 -15.42 -5.66
N GLN A 88 -1.18 -15.12 -6.29
CA GLN A 88 -1.32 -15.10 -7.75
C GLN A 88 -0.47 -14.01 -8.42
N ILE A 89 -0.38 -12.83 -7.82
CA ILE A 89 0.41 -11.71 -8.35
C ILE A 89 1.91 -11.94 -8.22
N THR A 90 2.33 -12.41 -7.05
CA THR A 90 3.75 -12.47 -6.65
C THR A 90 4.42 -13.82 -6.92
N GLY A 91 3.63 -14.88 -7.06
CA GLY A 91 4.13 -16.26 -7.09
C GLY A 91 4.61 -16.79 -5.73
N LEU A 92 4.37 -16.07 -4.63
CA LEU A 92 4.69 -16.53 -3.28
C LEU A 92 3.75 -17.65 -2.83
N ASP A 93 4.30 -18.65 -2.17
CA ASP A 93 3.54 -19.63 -1.41
C ASP A 93 3.08 -18.99 -0.08
N ILE A 94 1.83 -18.49 -0.07
CA ILE A 94 1.21 -17.85 1.08
C ILE A 94 0.05 -18.71 1.57
N GLN A 95 0.15 -19.24 2.79
CA GLN A 95 -0.87 -20.11 3.35
C GLN A 95 -1.21 -19.73 4.79
N ARG A 96 -2.49 -19.90 5.14
CA ARG A 96 -2.93 -19.84 6.53
C ARG A 96 -2.45 -21.11 7.26
N VAL A 97 -2.06 -20.94 8.53
CA VAL A 97 -1.77 -22.03 9.47
C VAL A 97 -2.68 -21.93 10.69
N ASP A 98 -2.85 -23.03 11.39
CA ASP A 98 -3.77 -23.12 12.51
C ASP A 98 -3.11 -22.80 13.85
N THR A 99 -1.78 -22.82 13.94
CA THR A 99 -1.05 -22.52 15.17
C THR A 99 -0.03 -21.40 14.97
N LEU A 100 0.19 -20.62 16.02
CA LEU A 100 1.17 -19.54 16.02
C LEU A 100 2.61 -20.06 15.86
N SER A 101 2.88 -21.26 16.33
CA SER A 101 4.22 -21.88 16.23
C SER A 101 4.65 -22.19 14.80
N GLU A 102 3.69 -22.39 13.89
CA GLU A 102 3.93 -22.62 12.46
C GLU A 102 4.06 -21.34 11.65
N ALA A 103 3.65 -20.21 12.25
CA ALA A 103 3.53 -18.93 11.54
C ALA A 103 4.83 -18.14 11.53
N ASN A 104 5.06 -17.44 10.41
CA ASN A 104 6.01 -16.35 10.32
C ASN A 104 5.35 -14.98 10.04
N LEU A 105 4.04 -14.96 9.79
CA LEU A 105 3.21 -13.76 9.79
C LEU A 105 2.07 -13.92 10.80
N HIS A 106 2.02 -13.04 11.80
CA HIS A 106 1.00 -13.01 12.84
C HIS A 106 0.08 -11.82 12.64
N LEU A 107 -1.17 -12.07 12.27
CA LEU A 107 -2.21 -11.06 12.07
C LEU A 107 -3.21 -11.13 13.23
N VAL A 108 -3.42 -10.02 13.94
CA VAL A 108 -4.28 -9.92 15.11
C VAL A 108 -5.43 -8.96 14.84
N PHE A 109 -6.66 -9.49 14.91
CA PHE A 109 -7.88 -8.69 15.00
C PHE A 109 -8.22 -8.43 16.46
N THR A 110 -8.08 -7.19 16.90
CA THR A 110 -8.27 -6.74 18.27
C THR A 110 -9.32 -5.62 18.36
N ARG A 111 -9.41 -4.96 19.50
CA ARG A 111 -10.22 -3.76 19.74
C ARG A 111 -9.33 -2.57 20.12
N GLN A 112 -9.83 -1.36 19.90
CA GLN A 112 -9.09 -0.12 20.20
C GLN A 112 -8.59 -0.07 21.66
N SER A 113 -9.38 -0.57 22.61
CA SER A 113 -8.97 -0.59 24.02
C SER A 113 -7.74 -1.47 24.31
N LEU A 114 -7.39 -2.42 23.44
CA LEU A 114 -6.21 -3.27 23.53
C LEU A 114 -5.11 -2.86 22.55
N TRP A 115 -5.37 -1.90 21.67
CA TRP A 115 -4.48 -1.49 20.57
C TRP A 115 -3.05 -1.22 21.02
N ALA A 116 -2.85 -0.29 21.96
CA ALA A 116 -1.53 0.09 22.42
C ALA A 116 -0.79 -1.07 23.09
N SER A 117 -1.48 -1.91 23.86
CA SER A 117 -0.89 -3.07 24.55
C SER A 117 -0.46 -4.17 23.57
N GLU A 118 -1.26 -4.42 22.52
CA GLU A 118 -0.92 -5.39 21.48
C GLU A 118 0.26 -4.93 20.63
N VAL A 119 0.30 -3.65 20.27
CA VAL A 119 1.46 -3.07 19.54
C VAL A 119 2.71 -3.15 20.41
N MET A 120 2.61 -2.82 21.71
CA MET A 120 3.75 -2.96 22.63
C MET A 120 4.21 -4.41 22.70
N ARG A 121 3.30 -5.37 22.84
CA ARG A 121 3.58 -6.80 22.98
C ARG A 121 4.29 -7.38 21.76
N LEU A 122 3.79 -7.07 20.54
CA LEU A 122 4.22 -7.71 19.29
C LEU A 122 5.28 -6.92 18.54
N MET A 123 5.21 -5.59 18.59
CA MET A 123 6.06 -4.71 17.78
C MET A 123 7.04 -3.88 18.60
N GLY A 124 6.86 -3.86 19.93
CA GLY A 124 7.77 -3.20 20.88
C GLY A 124 7.55 -1.69 21.04
N PRO A 125 8.35 -1.05 21.93
CA PRO A 125 8.08 0.31 22.42
C PRO A 125 8.21 1.40 21.33
N ARG A 126 9.03 1.19 20.30
CA ARG A 126 9.13 2.17 19.20
C ARG A 126 7.84 2.29 18.44
N SER A 127 7.24 1.15 18.05
CA SER A 127 5.95 1.12 17.34
C SER A 127 4.81 1.64 18.21
N ALA A 128 4.83 1.34 19.52
CA ALA A 128 3.80 1.81 20.44
C ALA A 128 3.72 3.34 20.59
N LYS A 129 4.76 4.08 20.28
CA LYS A 129 4.74 5.55 20.25
C LYS A 129 3.93 6.12 19.06
N ASN A 130 3.79 5.34 17.99
CA ASN A 130 3.14 5.74 16.75
C ASN A 130 1.67 5.28 16.67
N VAL A 131 1.11 4.75 17.75
CA VAL A 131 -0.28 4.28 17.82
C VAL A 131 -1.28 5.41 17.60
N HIS A 132 -0.94 6.63 18.04
CA HIS A 132 -1.79 7.79 17.86
C HIS A 132 -1.75 8.26 16.40
N GLY A 133 -2.92 8.29 15.76
CA GLY A 133 -3.07 8.70 14.35
C GLY A 133 -3.11 7.53 13.35
N SER A 134 -2.79 6.30 13.77
CA SER A 134 -2.91 5.12 12.91
C SER A 134 -4.20 4.35 13.20
N VAL A 135 -4.82 3.81 12.14
CA VAL A 135 -6.05 2.97 12.23
C VAL A 135 -5.70 1.48 12.31
N CYS A 136 -4.59 1.09 11.72
CA CYS A 136 -4.00 -0.25 11.72
C CYS A 136 -2.47 -0.13 11.64
N MET A 137 -1.74 -1.21 11.83
CA MET A 137 -0.29 -1.15 11.81
C MET A 137 0.33 -2.49 11.43
N ALA A 138 1.35 -2.43 10.59
CA ALA A 138 2.19 -3.56 10.27
C ALA A 138 3.66 -3.32 10.63
N LYS A 139 4.39 -4.41 10.81
CA LYS A 139 5.83 -4.42 11.02
C LYS A 139 6.40 -5.73 10.54
N PHE A 140 7.61 -5.72 10.02
CA PHE A 140 8.35 -6.93 9.72
C PHE A 140 9.79 -6.88 10.28
N ALA A 141 10.39 -8.06 10.40
CA ALA A 141 11.79 -8.26 10.78
C ALA A 141 12.58 -8.82 9.59
N LEU A 142 13.81 -8.40 9.48
CA LEU A 142 14.73 -8.73 8.39
C LEU A 142 15.91 -9.56 8.91
N ASN A 143 16.40 -10.46 8.08
CA ASN A 143 17.71 -11.07 8.28
C ASN A 143 18.84 -10.16 7.73
N SER A 144 20.10 -10.64 7.85
CA SER A 144 21.27 -9.90 7.38
C SER A 144 21.31 -9.67 5.85
N ARG A 145 20.52 -10.45 5.08
CA ARG A 145 20.40 -10.32 3.61
C ARG A 145 19.23 -9.44 3.16
N GLN A 146 18.58 -8.73 4.09
CA GLN A 146 17.38 -7.92 3.85
C GLN A 146 16.17 -8.77 3.38
N GLU A 147 16.15 -10.06 3.70
CA GLU A 147 15.01 -10.92 3.47
C GLU A 147 14.06 -10.82 4.67
N ILE A 148 12.76 -10.77 4.41
CA ILE A 148 11.76 -10.73 5.48
C ILE A 148 11.62 -12.14 6.06
N GLU A 149 11.76 -12.26 7.39
CA GLU A 149 11.66 -13.53 8.13
C GLU A 149 10.39 -13.63 8.95
N ARG A 150 9.92 -12.50 9.48
CA ARG A 150 8.72 -12.42 10.32
C ARG A 150 7.97 -11.12 10.06
N ALA A 151 6.65 -11.17 10.24
CA ALA A 151 5.82 -9.98 10.19
C ALA A 151 4.69 -10.05 11.22
N TRP A 152 4.21 -8.87 11.60
CA TRP A 152 3.09 -8.67 12.52
C TRP A 152 2.15 -7.62 11.94
N ILE A 153 0.85 -7.90 12.03
CA ILE A 153 -0.20 -6.97 11.62
C ILE A 153 -1.21 -6.91 12.76
N ILE A 154 -1.62 -5.71 13.15
CA ILE A 154 -2.63 -5.52 14.19
C ILE A 154 -3.70 -4.59 13.66
N ILE A 155 -4.97 -5.05 13.71
CA ILE A 155 -6.13 -4.32 13.23
C ILE A 155 -7.14 -4.19 14.38
N PRO A 156 -7.32 -2.98 14.95
CA PRO A 156 -8.38 -2.70 15.92
C PRO A 156 -9.71 -2.54 15.17
N VAL A 157 -10.50 -3.61 15.13
CA VAL A 157 -11.67 -3.77 14.26
C VAL A 157 -12.74 -2.70 14.49
N ASP A 158 -13.02 -2.34 15.73
CA ASP A 158 -13.97 -1.30 16.11
C ASP A 158 -13.56 0.07 15.56
N GLN A 159 -12.29 0.42 15.70
CA GLN A 159 -11.72 1.64 15.14
C GLN A 159 -11.72 1.60 13.60
N ALA A 160 -11.23 0.51 13.00
CA ALA A 160 -11.19 0.35 11.57
C ALA A 160 -12.59 0.43 10.93
N LYS A 161 -13.62 -0.18 11.56
CA LYS A 161 -15.02 -0.07 11.12
C LYS A 161 -15.56 1.35 11.28
N MET A 162 -15.26 2.04 12.38
CA MET A 162 -15.71 3.41 12.62
C MET A 162 -15.19 4.39 11.56
N HIS A 163 -14.00 4.16 11.06
CA HIS A 163 -13.38 4.95 9.97
C HIS A 163 -13.68 4.42 8.56
N GLY A 164 -14.48 3.34 8.42
CA GLY A 164 -14.73 2.71 7.12
C GLY A 164 -13.48 2.05 6.50
N LYS A 165 -12.47 1.72 7.31
CA LYS A 165 -11.13 1.28 6.86
C LYS A 165 -10.83 -0.21 7.07
N LEU A 166 -11.80 -1.03 7.47
CA LEU A 166 -11.52 -2.44 7.77
C LEU A 166 -10.92 -3.19 6.57
N VAL A 167 -11.48 -2.99 5.38
CA VAL A 167 -10.97 -3.63 4.15
C VAL A 167 -9.63 -3.02 3.75
N ALA A 168 -9.52 -1.69 3.77
CA ALA A 168 -8.27 -0.99 3.49
C ALA A 168 -7.14 -1.48 4.40
N CYS A 169 -7.35 -1.57 5.71
CA CYS A 169 -6.38 -2.11 6.66
C CYS A 169 -5.93 -3.55 6.32
N VAL A 170 -6.88 -4.43 5.94
CA VAL A 170 -6.52 -5.80 5.56
C VAL A 170 -5.67 -5.80 4.29
N VAL A 171 -6.06 -5.02 3.28
CA VAL A 171 -5.37 -4.98 1.98
C VAL A 171 -4.00 -4.32 2.09
N GLU A 172 -3.94 -3.16 2.71
CA GLU A 172 -2.74 -2.35 2.82
C GLU A 172 -1.68 -3.03 3.68
N GLU A 173 -2.00 -3.37 4.94
CA GLU A 173 -1.03 -3.90 5.89
C GLU A 173 -0.45 -5.26 5.45
N ILE A 174 -1.28 -6.14 4.85
CA ILE A 174 -0.77 -7.41 4.31
C ILE A 174 0.14 -7.15 3.11
N THR A 175 -0.17 -6.16 2.27
CA THR A 175 0.66 -5.82 1.11
C THR A 175 1.97 -5.15 1.54
N GLN A 176 1.95 -4.26 2.51
CA GLN A 176 3.14 -3.62 3.06
C GLN A 176 4.16 -4.64 3.59
N VAL A 177 3.69 -5.64 4.34
CA VAL A 177 4.59 -6.68 4.88
C VAL A 177 5.13 -7.64 3.82
N LEU A 178 4.72 -7.54 2.57
CA LEU A 178 5.39 -8.22 1.47
C LEU A 178 6.66 -7.50 0.98
N GLY A 179 6.93 -6.29 1.48
CA GLY A 179 8.14 -5.53 1.18
C GLY A 179 7.91 -4.22 0.43
N LEU A 180 6.70 -3.67 0.54
CA LEU A 180 6.31 -2.34 0.06
C LEU A 180 5.92 -1.47 1.28
N PRO A 181 6.87 -1.15 2.19
CA PRO A 181 6.54 -0.67 3.53
C PRO A 181 6.25 0.83 3.63
N ASN A 182 6.37 1.60 2.55
CA ASN A 182 6.34 3.05 2.66
C ASN A 182 5.14 3.66 1.93
N ASP A 183 4.45 4.55 2.61
CA ASP A 183 3.39 5.35 2.03
C ASP A 183 3.98 6.57 1.32
N SER A 184 3.32 7.00 0.24
CA SER A 184 3.77 8.15 -0.53
C SER A 184 2.60 8.88 -1.19
N GLU A 185 2.41 10.13 -0.81
CA GLU A 185 1.42 11.02 -1.42
C GLU A 185 1.65 11.27 -2.93
N LYS A 186 2.83 10.91 -3.45
CA LYS A 186 3.21 11.06 -4.85
C LYS A 186 2.83 9.87 -5.71
N VAL A 187 2.49 8.73 -5.09
CA VAL A 187 2.17 7.48 -5.80
C VAL A 187 0.66 7.36 -5.96
N PHE A 188 0.16 7.58 -7.18
CA PHE A 188 -1.26 7.56 -7.49
C PHE A 188 -1.53 6.92 -8.88
N PRO A 189 -2.59 6.10 -9.03
CA PRO A 189 -3.48 5.57 -7.97
C PRO A 189 -2.80 4.41 -7.23
N SER A 190 -2.87 4.38 -5.91
CA SER A 190 -2.24 3.33 -5.10
C SER A 190 -2.87 3.22 -3.72
N ILE A 191 -2.86 2.00 -3.14
CA ILE A 191 -3.23 1.79 -1.73
C ILE A 191 -2.25 2.47 -0.77
N PHE A 192 -1.05 2.80 -1.22
CA PHE A 192 0.02 3.48 -0.46
C PHE A 192 -0.08 5.01 -0.52
N ASN A 193 -1.27 5.56 -0.85
CA ASN A 193 -1.50 7.00 -0.92
C ASN A 193 -2.61 7.43 0.05
N ASP A 194 -2.22 7.97 1.19
CA ASP A 194 -3.14 8.42 2.25
C ASP A 194 -4.01 9.62 1.86
N LYS A 195 -3.58 10.44 0.88
CA LYS A 195 -4.37 11.61 0.42
C LYS A 195 -5.51 11.24 -0.50
N THR A 196 -5.35 10.17 -1.26
CA THR A 196 -6.36 9.66 -2.20
C THR A 196 -6.52 8.15 -2.01
N PRO A 197 -7.00 7.74 -0.83
CA PRO A 197 -6.97 6.35 -0.42
C PRO A 197 -7.77 5.44 -1.36
N GLN A 198 -7.20 4.27 -1.62
CA GLN A 198 -7.81 3.16 -2.32
C GLN A 198 -8.01 2.02 -1.34
N ASP A 199 -9.20 1.42 -1.31
CA ASP A 199 -9.46 0.29 -0.40
C ASP A 199 -8.98 -1.06 -0.95
N LEU A 200 -8.73 -1.13 -2.27
CA LEU A 200 -8.25 -2.32 -2.98
C LEU A 200 -7.04 -1.99 -3.84
N LEU A 201 -6.22 -3.02 -4.14
CA LEU A 201 -5.07 -2.89 -5.02
C LEU A 201 -5.44 -2.21 -6.33
N THR A 202 -4.61 -1.32 -6.82
CA THR A 202 -4.75 -0.70 -8.13
C THR A 202 -3.91 -1.41 -9.19
N GLY A 203 -4.05 -1.00 -10.44
CA GLY A 203 -3.16 -1.50 -11.51
C GLY A 203 -1.69 -1.15 -11.26
N LEU A 204 -1.41 -0.02 -10.60
CA LEU A 204 -0.05 0.36 -10.23
C LEU A 204 0.48 -0.58 -9.13
N ASP A 205 -0.29 -0.85 -8.08
CA ASP A 205 0.11 -1.76 -7.00
C ASP A 205 0.41 -3.17 -7.53
N PHE A 206 -0.42 -3.66 -8.47
CA PHE A 206 -0.16 -4.90 -9.18
C PHE A 206 1.21 -4.91 -9.87
N ILE A 207 1.58 -3.84 -10.57
CA ILE A 207 2.88 -3.72 -11.24
C ILE A 207 4.01 -3.65 -10.20
N LEU A 208 3.85 -2.87 -9.11
CA LEU A 208 4.85 -2.76 -8.05
C LEU A 208 5.13 -4.12 -7.40
N LEU A 209 4.09 -4.90 -7.08
CA LEU A 209 4.22 -6.25 -6.55
C LEU A 209 4.92 -7.20 -7.53
N LYS A 210 4.55 -7.18 -8.81
CA LYS A 210 5.22 -7.99 -9.84
C LYS A 210 6.69 -7.61 -10.01
N LEU A 211 7.03 -6.34 -9.97
CA LEU A 211 8.43 -5.88 -10.00
C LEU A 211 9.18 -6.41 -8.80
N LEU A 212 8.65 -6.21 -7.59
CA LEU A 212 9.28 -6.65 -6.34
C LEU A 212 9.59 -8.15 -6.35
N TYR A 213 8.65 -8.97 -6.85
CA TYR A 213 8.79 -10.43 -6.88
C TYR A 213 9.33 -11.00 -8.19
N SER A 214 9.75 -10.13 -9.12
CA SER A 214 10.50 -10.59 -10.30
C SER A 214 11.81 -11.29 -9.89
N PRO A 215 12.20 -12.37 -10.59
CA PRO A 215 13.47 -13.07 -10.33
C PRO A 215 14.71 -12.17 -10.44
N SER A 216 14.66 -11.12 -11.26
CA SER A 216 15.77 -10.18 -11.46
C SER A 216 15.92 -9.14 -10.32
N ILE A 217 14.94 -9.06 -9.41
CA ILE A 217 15.00 -8.18 -8.24
C ILE A 217 15.27 -9.03 -6.99
N SER A 218 16.40 -8.82 -6.35
CA SER A 218 16.82 -9.56 -5.16
C SER A 218 16.70 -8.70 -3.90
N ALA A 219 16.45 -9.35 -2.75
CA ALA A 219 16.55 -8.70 -1.46
C ALA A 219 17.96 -8.11 -1.27
N GLY A 220 18.03 -6.94 -0.64
CA GLY A 220 19.28 -6.22 -0.42
C GLY A 220 19.73 -5.32 -1.57
N MET A 221 19.15 -5.42 -2.77
CA MET A 221 19.48 -4.51 -3.88
C MET A 221 19.18 -3.06 -3.51
N THR A 222 20.13 -2.19 -3.78
CA THR A 222 20.01 -0.73 -3.64
C THR A 222 19.25 -0.10 -4.79
N ALA A 223 18.89 1.18 -4.67
CA ALA A 223 18.25 1.94 -5.73
C ALA A 223 19.08 1.97 -7.05
N ALA A 224 20.41 1.99 -6.95
CA ALA A 224 21.27 1.93 -8.12
C ALA A 224 21.23 0.55 -8.80
N GLU A 225 21.25 -0.52 -8.02
CA GLU A 225 21.27 -1.89 -8.53
C GLU A 225 19.94 -2.32 -9.14
N VAL A 226 18.80 -1.84 -8.63
CA VAL A 226 17.48 -2.17 -9.20
C VAL A 226 17.19 -1.43 -10.51
N LYS A 227 17.87 -0.33 -10.79
CA LYS A 227 17.55 0.56 -11.94
C LYS A 227 17.53 -0.18 -13.26
N GLN A 228 18.58 -0.94 -13.57
CA GLN A 228 18.67 -1.67 -14.83
C GLN A 228 17.66 -2.82 -14.94
N PRO A 229 17.50 -3.71 -13.93
CA PRO A 229 16.43 -4.72 -13.95
C PRO A 229 15.04 -4.12 -14.13
N LEU A 230 14.70 -3.03 -13.42
CA LEU A 230 13.42 -2.35 -13.57
C LEU A 230 13.20 -1.86 -15.00
N GLN A 231 14.20 -1.22 -15.60
CA GLN A 231 14.10 -0.74 -16.97
C GLN A 231 13.80 -1.88 -17.95
N ILE A 232 14.53 -2.98 -17.88
CA ILE A 232 14.34 -4.14 -18.76
C ILE A 232 12.94 -4.72 -18.61
N LEU A 233 12.46 -4.92 -17.36
CA LEU A 233 11.13 -5.45 -17.09
C LEU A 233 10.04 -4.51 -17.60
N LEU A 234 10.14 -3.22 -17.35
CA LEU A 234 9.15 -2.24 -17.75
C LEU A 234 9.06 -2.10 -19.27
N GLU A 235 10.21 -2.11 -19.98
CA GLU A 235 10.24 -2.13 -21.44
C GLU A 235 9.58 -3.39 -22.02
N GLN A 236 9.79 -4.54 -21.42
CA GLN A 236 9.12 -5.78 -21.78
C GLN A 236 7.60 -5.67 -21.55
N TRP A 237 7.18 -5.23 -20.35
CA TRP A 237 5.77 -5.18 -19.95
C TRP A 237 4.96 -4.07 -20.64
N LEU A 238 5.62 -3.06 -21.19
CA LEU A 238 5.01 -2.12 -22.12
C LEU A 238 4.71 -2.78 -23.46
N ARG A 239 5.66 -3.56 -24.00
CA ARG A 239 5.49 -4.25 -25.29
C ARG A 239 4.49 -5.38 -25.28
N ASP A 240 4.47 -6.18 -24.20
CA ASP A 240 3.57 -7.36 -24.08
C ASP A 240 2.17 -7.01 -23.54
N GLY A 241 1.93 -5.75 -23.19
CA GLY A 241 0.64 -5.28 -22.71
C GLY A 241 0.38 -5.52 -21.22
N THR A 242 1.33 -6.04 -20.46
CA THR A 242 1.19 -6.26 -19.01
C THR A 242 0.78 -4.97 -18.28
N ILE A 243 1.46 -3.85 -18.55
CA ILE A 243 1.15 -2.55 -17.94
C ILE A 243 -0.21 -2.04 -18.43
N ALA A 244 -0.51 -2.15 -19.71
CA ALA A 244 -1.78 -1.71 -20.28
C ALA A 244 -2.98 -2.41 -19.64
N ASN A 245 -2.85 -3.72 -19.36
CA ASN A 245 -3.91 -4.58 -18.81
C ASN A 245 -3.90 -4.66 -17.27
N ALA A 246 -2.95 -4.06 -16.58
CA ALA A 246 -2.76 -4.20 -15.14
C ALA A 246 -4.04 -3.89 -14.33
N GLY A 247 -4.75 -2.83 -14.67
CA GLY A 247 -6.00 -2.45 -14.01
C GLY A 247 -7.12 -3.48 -14.21
N LYS A 248 -7.18 -4.15 -15.38
CA LYS A 248 -8.14 -5.23 -15.62
C LYS A 248 -7.72 -6.50 -14.88
N THR A 249 -6.44 -6.80 -14.87
CA THR A 249 -5.90 -8.02 -14.24
C THR A 249 -6.04 -7.99 -12.73
N VAL A 250 -5.72 -6.86 -12.08
CA VAL A 250 -5.84 -6.74 -10.63
C VAL A 250 -7.27 -6.92 -10.14
N ARG A 251 -8.27 -6.51 -10.93
CA ARG A 251 -9.70 -6.68 -10.60
C ARG A 251 -10.21 -8.12 -10.64
N GLN A 252 -9.37 -9.09 -11.02
CA GLN A 252 -9.72 -10.51 -10.93
C GLN A 252 -9.65 -11.04 -9.49
N GLY A 253 -9.12 -10.26 -8.54
CA GLY A 253 -9.11 -10.60 -7.13
C GLY A 253 -10.52 -10.69 -6.54
N GLN A 254 -10.73 -11.67 -5.66
CA GLN A 254 -12.06 -11.98 -5.10
C GLN A 254 -12.68 -10.86 -4.25
N LEU A 255 -11.89 -9.93 -3.73
CA LEU A 255 -12.41 -8.78 -2.98
C LEU A 255 -13.19 -7.80 -3.86
N TYR A 256 -12.86 -7.68 -5.16
CA TYR A 256 -13.55 -6.74 -6.03
C TYR A 256 -15.05 -7.04 -6.20
N PRO A 257 -15.47 -8.25 -6.62
CA PRO A 257 -16.89 -8.57 -6.71
C PRO A 257 -17.59 -8.60 -5.34
N LEU A 258 -16.86 -8.93 -4.26
CA LEU A 258 -17.43 -8.88 -2.91
C LEU A 258 -17.85 -7.46 -2.50
N LEU A 259 -17.14 -6.44 -2.97
CA LEU A 259 -17.39 -5.03 -2.67
C LEU A 259 -18.16 -4.30 -3.77
N GLY A 260 -18.57 -5.01 -4.84
CA GLY A 260 -19.40 -4.45 -5.92
C GLY A 260 -18.63 -3.68 -7.00
N TYR A 261 -17.33 -3.97 -7.18
CA TYR A 261 -16.47 -3.37 -8.22
C TYR A 261 -16.43 -4.22 -9.50
#